data_d9046937b36847373f7a0a011bbd0efc
#
_entry.id   d9046937b36847373f7a0a011bbd0efc
#
_cell.length_a   1.000
_cell.length_b   1.000
_cell.length_c   1.000
_cell.angle_alpha   90.00
_cell.angle_beta   90.00
_cell.angle_gamma   90.00
#
_symmetry.space_group_name_H-M   'P 1'
#
loop_
_entity.id
_entity.type
_entity.pdbx_description
1 polymer ?
#
loop_
_entity_poly.entity_id
_entity_poly.type
_entity_poly.pdbx_seq_one_letter_code
_entity_poly.pdbx_strand_id
1 'polypeptide(L)'
;MANTTSNTYIFGKNFSVDEIIEEAYERCGVQSVSGYQLKAARRSLNILFQEWGNRGLHYWEVANNSFTLVDGTKVYTMYRSTADGTSDATAVYGAADILEASYRITSTNIDAPLTKIDRSTYQAFSNKSAKGTPTQYFVQRFIDKVTMTLY
;
A
#
# COMPACT_ATOMS: atom_id res chain seq x y z
N MET A 1 -15.12 -9.65 28.48
CA MET A 1 -16.37 -9.09 29.14
C MET A 1 -16.52 -7.66 28.66
N ALA A 2 -17.64 -7.35 28.03
CA ALA A 2 -17.96 -5.97 27.70
C ALA A 2 -18.21 -5.22 29.03
N ASN A 3 -17.56 -4.09 29.24
CA ASN A 3 -17.80 -3.24 30.39
C ASN A 3 -19.13 -2.53 30.20
N THR A 4 -20.17 -2.96 30.97
CA THR A 4 -21.52 -2.45 30.84
C THR A 4 -21.82 -1.28 31.82
N THR A 5 -20.82 -0.74 32.50
CA THR A 5 -21.01 0.20 33.61
C THR A 5 -21.09 1.66 33.24
N SER A 6 -20.82 2.04 31.97
CA SER A 6 -20.95 3.42 31.49
C SER A 6 -21.29 3.45 30.01
N ASN A 7 -22.48 3.87 29.67
CA ASN A 7 -22.91 4.05 28.28
C ASN A 7 -22.25 5.22 27.56
N THR A 8 -21.39 5.99 28.22
CA THR A 8 -20.84 7.25 27.72
C THR A 8 -19.35 7.19 27.37
N TYR A 9 -18.65 6.10 27.71
CA TYR A 9 -17.20 6.03 27.48
C TYR A 9 -16.79 4.66 26.92
N ILE A 10 -16.39 4.62 25.67
CA ILE A 10 -15.90 3.42 24.99
C ILE A 10 -14.47 3.70 24.53
N PHE A 11 -13.47 3.11 25.18
CA PHE A 11 -12.05 3.24 24.82
C PHE A 11 -11.68 2.64 23.46
N GLY A 12 -12.52 1.78 22.92
CA GLY A 12 -12.30 1.12 21.62
C GLY A 12 -13.06 1.74 20.45
N LYS A 13 -13.65 2.93 20.62
CA LYS A 13 -14.40 3.58 19.54
C LYS A 13 -13.43 4.20 18.53
N ASN A 14 -13.54 3.75 17.28
CA ASN A 14 -12.91 4.45 16.17
C ASN A 14 -13.80 5.64 15.77
N PHE A 15 -13.23 6.82 15.75
CA PHE A 15 -13.93 8.00 15.27
C PHE A 15 -14.12 7.93 13.76
N SER A 16 -15.31 8.24 13.28
CA SER A 16 -15.53 8.44 11.85
C SER A 16 -14.86 9.76 11.40
N VAL A 17 -14.52 9.83 10.13
CA VAL A 17 -13.97 11.07 9.55
C VAL A 17 -14.93 12.25 9.75
N ASP A 18 -16.23 11.99 9.70
CA ASP A 18 -17.26 13.03 9.89
C ASP A 18 -17.28 13.55 11.32
N GLU A 19 -17.20 12.67 12.32
CA GLU A 19 -17.10 13.09 13.73
C GLU A 19 -15.87 13.95 13.99
N ILE A 20 -14.73 13.65 13.36
CA ILE A 20 -13.51 14.45 13.48
C ILE A 20 -13.70 15.83 12.84
N ILE A 21 -14.36 15.88 11.68
CA ILE A 21 -14.64 17.13 10.98
C ILE A 21 -15.64 18.00 11.78
N GLU A 22 -16.70 17.41 12.31
CA GLU A 22 -17.67 18.09 13.15
C GLU A 22 -17.02 18.68 14.40
N GLU A 23 -16.22 17.91 15.13
CA GLU A 23 -15.45 18.38 16.27
C GLU A 23 -14.52 19.55 15.90
N ALA A 24 -13.87 19.48 14.73
CA ALA A 24 -13.02 20.57 14.25
C ALA A 24 -13.79 21.86 14.00
N TYR A 25 -15.00 21.76 13.43
CA TYR A 25 -15.88 22.91 13.24
C TYR A 25 -16.39 23.50 14.54
N GLU A 26 -16.77 22.66 15.50
CA GLU A 26 -17.19 23.09 16.83
C GLU A 26 -16.07 23.88 17.54
N ARG A 27 -14.83 23.42 17.44
CA ARG A 27 -13.66 24.16 17.97
C ARG A 27 -13.42 25.50 17.28
N CYS A 28 -13.84 25.63 16.01
CA CYS A 28 -13.83 26.89 15.28
C CYS A 28 -15.05 27.78 15.61
N GLY A 29 -15.94 27.35 16.50
CA GLY A 29 -17.14 28.12 16.89
C GLY A 29 -18.33 27.95 15.96
N VAL A 30 -18.33 26.96 15.06
CA VAL A 30 -19.44 26.66 14.14
C VAL A 30 -20.29 25.54 14.74
N GLN A 31 -21.48 25.87 15.24
CA GLN A 31 -22.36 24.91 15.90
C GLN A 31 -23.16 24.02 14.95
N SER A 32 -23.29 24.41 13.69
CA SER A 32 -24.07 23.65 12.70
C SER A 32 -23.31 23.58 11.39
N VAL A 33 -22.97 22.37 10.97
CA VAL A 33 -22.20 22.10 9.76
C VAL A 33 -23.16 21.69 8.63
N SER A 34 -23.13 22.41 7.52
CA SER A 34 -23.92 22.05 6.34
C SER A 34 -23.29 20.87 5.58
N GLY A 35 -24.09 20.09 4.84
CA GLY A 35 -23.60 19.01 4.02
C GLY A 35 -22.58 19.45 2.95
N TYR A 36 -22.63 20.69 2.49
CA TYR A 36 -21.62 21.27 1.60
C TYR A 36 -20.27 21.47 2.31
N GLN A 37 -20.30 21.97 3.55
CA GLN A 37 -19.10 22.17 4.36
C GLN A 37 -18.43 20.84 4.69
N LEU A 38 -19.19 19.78 5.04
CA LEU A 38 -18.67 18.44 5.22
C LEU A 38 -17.96 17.89 3.97
N LYS A 39 -18.59 18.05 2.79
CA LYS A 39 -17.99 17.65 1.52
C LYS A 39 -16.71 18.42 1.20
N ALA A 40 -16.69 19.73 1.48
CA ALA A 40 -15.51 20.55 1.28
C ALA A 40 -14.37 20.16 2.22
N ALA A 41 -14.68 19.92 3.49
CA ALA A 41 -13.70 19.47 4.49
C ALA A 41 -13.11 18.08 4.17
N ARG A 42 -13.96 17.12 3.77
CA ARG A 42 -13.48 15.79 3.31
C ARG A 42 -12.54 15.90 2.12
N ARG A 43 -12.86 16.75 1.14
CA ARG A 43 -11.99 16.98 -0.01
C ARG A 43 -10.65 17.58 0.41
N SER A 44 -10.66 18.58 1.30
CA SER A 44 -9.44 19.19 1.83
C SER A 44 -8.58 18.19 2.59
N LEU A 45 -9.21 17.31 3.38
CA LEU A 45 -8.51 16.25 4.10
C LEU A 45 -7.87 15.24 3.14
N ASN A 46 -8.57 14.84 2.08
CA ASN A 46 -8.02 13.95 1.06
C ASN A 46 -6.81 14.58 0.33
N ILE A 47 -6.87 15.87 0.03
CA ILE A 47 -5.74 16.60 -0.56
C ILE A 47 -4.54 16.62 0.41
N LEU A 48 -4.80 16.85 1.69
CA LEU A 48 -3.75 16.82 2.73
C LEU A 48 -3.09 15.44 2.83
N PHE A 49 -3.87 14.36 2.83
CA PHE A 49 -3.31 13.00 2.84
C PHE A 49 -2.48 12.71 1.59
N GLN A 50 -2.92 13.17 0.42
CA GLN A 50 -2.12 13.04 -0.81
C GLN A 50 -0.81 13.83 -0.72
N GLU A 51 -0.85 15.04 -0.14
CA GLU A 51 0.35 15.82 0.09
C GLU A 51 1.31 15.11 1.05
N TRP A 52 0.80 14.54 2.14
CA TRP A 52 1.63 13.77 3.07
C TRP A 52 2.22 12.52 2.41
N GLY A 53 1.45 11.82 1.57
CA GLY A 53 1.94 10.72 0.75
C GLY A 53 3.12 11.14 -0.14
N ASN A 54 3.02 12.30 -0.80
CA ASN A 54 4.10 12.84 -1.62
C ASN A 54 5.35 13.22 -0.81
N ARG A 55 5.19 13.55 0.47
CA ARG A 55 6.30 13.83 1.40
C ARG A 55 6.93 12.57 2.01
N GLY A 56 6.45 11.38 1.64
CA GLY A 56 6.97 10.10 2.13
C GLY A 56 6.41 9.63 3.47
N LEU A 57 5.31 10.21 3.93
CA LEU A 57 4.60 9.77 5.13
C LEU A 57 3.58 8.68 4.78
N HIS A 58 4.03 7.43 4.63
CA HIS A 58 3.21 6.30 4.16
C HIS A 58 2.93 5.24 5.24
N TYR A 59 3.09 5.56 6.51
CA TYR A 59 2.99 4.55 7.60
C TYR A 59 1.67 3.79 7.65
N TRP A 60 0.57 4.42 7.21
CA TRP A 60 -0.77 3.79 7.17
C TRP A 60 -1.06 3.03 5.88
N GLU A 61 -0.18 3.16 4.88
CA GLU A 61 -0.35 2.54 3.55
C GLU A 61 0.56 1.33 3.35
N VAL A 62 1.47 1.05 4.30
CA VAL A 62 2.41 -0.07 4.18
C VAL A 62 1.71 -1.36 4.53
N ALA A 63 1.62 -2.28 3.58
CA ALA A 63 1.10 -3.62 3.77
C ALA A 63 2.16 -4.66 3.42
N ASN A 64 2.23 -5.72 4.23
CA ASN A 64 3.05 -6.88 3.94
C ASN A 64 2.25 -7.87 3.10
N ASN A 65 2.71 -8.13 1.89
CA ASN A 65 2.12 -9.10 0.98
C ASN A 65 3.12 -10.21 0.67
N SER A 66 2.62 -11.43 0.56
CA SER A 66 3.42 -12.58 0.16
C SER A 66 2.75 -13.32 -1.00
N PHE A 67 3.55 -13.80 -1.93
CA PHE A 67 3.08 -14.62 -3.04
C PHE A 67 4.11 -15.71 -3.35
N THR A 68 3.64 -16.80 -3.94
CA THR A 68 4.50 -17.92 -4.31
C THR A 68 5.22 -17.64 -5.61
N LEU A 69 6.53 -17.83 -5.62
CA LEU A 69 7.31 -17.77 -6.86
C LEU A 69 7.07 -19.02 -7.70
N VAL A 70 6.88 -18.81 -9.00
CA VAL A 70 6.72 -19.88 -9.98
C VAL A 70 8.02 -20.02 -10.76
N ASP A 71 8.52 -21.26 -10.89
CA ASP A 71 9.74 -21.52 -11.65
C ASP A 71 9.63 -21.01 -13.09
N GLY A 72 10.68 -20.36 -13.56
CA GLY A 72 10.73 -19.75 -14.90
C GLY A 72 9.97 -18.43 -15.04
N THR A 73 9.20 -17.99 -14.05
CA THR A 73 8.50 -16.72 -14.06
C THR A 73 9.32 -15.63 -13.37
N LYS A 74 9.68 -14.59 -14.10
CA LYS A 74 10.49 -13.48 -13.56
C LYS A 74 9.72 -12.19 -13.34
N VAL A 75 8.55 -12.03 -13.95
CA VAL A 75 7.77 -10.80 -13.86
C VAL A 75 6.50 -11.08 -13.09
N TYR A 76 6.33 -10.34 -12.01
CA TYR A 76 5.15 -10.37 -11.15
C TYR A 76 4.43 -9.04 -11.22
N THR A 77 3.13 -9.09 -11.43
CA THR A 77 2.30 -7.89 -11.59
C THR A 77 1.44 -7.69 -10.36
N MET A 78 1.42 -6.47 -9.85
CA MET A 78 0.57 -6.05 -8.73
C MET A 78 -0.34 -4.94 -9.25
N TYR A 79 -1.63 -5.03 -8.97
CA TYR A 79 -2.63 -4.09 -9.47
C TYR A 79 -2.96 -3.03 -8.42
N ARG A 80 -3.27 -1.81 -8.86
CA ARG A 80 -3.68 -0.74 -7.96
C ARG A 80 -5.11 -0.93 -7.47
N SER A 81 -5.96 -1.55 -8.27
CA SER A 81 -7.37 -1.75 -7.98
C SER A 81 -7.82 -3.14 -8.42
N THR A 82 -8.83 -3.67 -7.74
CA THR A 82 -9.51 -4.92 -8.12
C THR A 82 -10.29 -4.79 -9.43
N ALA A 83 -10.60 -3.57 -9.86
CA ALA A 83 -11.30 -3.30 -11.11
C ALA A 83 -10.43 -3.50 -12.36
N ASP A 84 -9.11 -3.50 -12.21
CA ASP A 84 -8.16 -3.73 -13.31
C ASP A 84 -8.08 -5.21 -13.74
N GLY A 85 -8.91 -6.02 -13.16
CA GLY A 85 -9.52 -7.27 -13.59
C GLY A 85 -8.60 -8.30 -14.20
N THR A 86 -7.83 -9.04 -13.42
CA THR A 86 -7.42 -10.38 -13.79
C THR A 86 -7.80 -11.36 -12.69
N SER A 87 -8.34 -12.51 -13.08
CA SER A 87 -8.59 -13.65 -12.21
C SER A 87 -7.28 -14.37 -11.80
N ASP A 88 -6.17 -13.65 -11.74
CA ASP A 88 -4.89 -14.22 -11.34
C ASP A 88 -4.89 -14.37 -9.81
N ALA A 89 -4.87 -15.63 -9.36
CA ALA A 89 -4.87 -15.97 -7.94
C ALA A 89 -3.62 -15.48 -7.19
N THR A 90 -2.58 -15.06 -7.90
CA THR A 90 -1.35 -14.50 -7.34
C THR A 90 -1.32 -12.98 -7.38
N ALA A 91 -2.37 -12.35 -7.89
CA ALA A 91 -2.44 -10.90 -8.02
C ALA A 91 -2.54 -10.23 -6.65
N VAL A 92 -1.61 -9.35 -6.35
CA VAL A 92 -1.67 -8.44 -5.20
C VAL A 92 -2.38 -7.17 -5.65
N TYR A 93 -3.39 -6.74 -4.89
CA TYR A 93 -4.15 -5.53 -5.17
C TYR A 93 -3.81 -4.41 -4.19
N GLY A 94 -4.04 -3.17 -4.59
CA GLY A 94 -3.79 -2.00 -3.76
C GLY A 94 -2.32 -1.54 -3.73
N ALA A 95 -1.44 -2.14 -4.53
CA ALA A 95 -0.03 -1.79 -4.55
C ALA A 95 0.24 -0.56 -5.41
N ALA A 96 0.82 0.49 -4.81
CA ALA A 96 1.30 1.67 -5.51
C ALA A 96 2.80 1.63 -5.81
N ASP A 97 3.58 1.01 -4.94
CA ASP A 97 5.04 0.79 -5.06
C ASP A 97 5.46 -0.42 -4.25
N ILE A 98 6.69 -0.87 -4.46
CA ILE A 98 7.36 -1.90 -3.66
C ILE A 98 8.53 -1.24 -2.94
N LEU A 99 8.44 -1.17 -1.62
CA LEU A 99 9.47 -0.57 -0.78
C LEU A 99 10.63 -1.54 -0.60
N GLU A 100 10.32 -2.74 -0.15
CA GLU A 100 11.27 -3.79 0.15
C GLU A 100 10.75 -5.14 -0.35
N ALA A 101 11.65 -6.05 -0.63
CA ALA A 101 11.32 -7.43 -0.96
C ALA A 101 12.35 -8.38 -0.38
N SER A 102 11.89 -9.52 0.07
CA SER A 102 12.74 -10.65 0.50
C SER A 102 12.24 -11.93 -0.13
N TYR A 103 13.17 -12.84 -0.37
CA TYR A 103 12.89 -14.19 -0.83
C TYR A 103 12.93 -15.14 0.35
N ARG A 104 11.87 -15.93 0.56
CA ARG A 104 11.82 -16.94 1.63
C ARG A 104 12.01 -18.34 1.07
N ILE A 105 12.98 -19.06 1.61
CA ILE A 105 13.14 -20.49 1.36
C ILE A 105 12.22 -21.24 2.33
N THR A 106 11.13 -21.80 1.80
CA THR A 106 10.06 -22.42 2.60
C THR A 106 10.54 -23.61 3.43
N SER A 107 11.51 -24.39 2.92
CA SER A 107 12.02 -25.57 3.61
C SER A 107 12.85 -25.26 4.88
N THR A 108 13.48 -24.09 4.91
CA THR A 108 14.38 -23.68 6.02
C THR A 108 13.87 -22.45 6.78
N ASN A 109 12.79 -21.81 6.31
CA ASN A 109 12.27 -20.52 6.81
C ASN A 109 13.34 -19.41 6.89
N ILE A 110 14.28 -19.43 5.96
CA ILE A 110 15.31 -18.39 5.87
C ILE A 110 14.85 -17.33 4.87
N ASP A 111 14.90 -16.08 5.31
CA ASP A 111 14.62 -14.92 4.47
C ASP A 111 15.94 -14.34 3.96
N ALA A 112 16.04 -14.17 2.65
CA ALA A 112 17.15 -13.50 2.00
C ALA A 112 16.64 -12.17 1.41
N PRO A 113 17.21 -11.02 1.78
CA PRO A 113 16.80 -9.73 1.24
C PRO A 113 17.15 -9.63 -0.24
N LEU A 114 16.27 -9.02 -1.03
CA LEU A 114 16.50 -8.71 -2.43
C LEU A 114 16.93 -7.25 -2.57
N THR A 115 17.90 -6.97 -3.42
CA THR A 115 18.37 -5.61 -3.67
C THR A 115 17.53 -4.94 -4.76
N LYS A 116 16.94 -3.78 -4.46
CA LYS A 116 16.23 -2.98 -5.45
C LYS A 116 17.23 -2.32 -6.40
N ILE A 117 17.07 -2.53 -7.69
CA ILE A 117 17.91 -1.92 -8.72
C ILE A 117 17.11 -0.90 -9.54
N ASP A 118 17.81 0.06 -10.09
CA ASP A 118 17.25 1.08 -10.96
C ASP A 118 17.15 0.59 -12.42
N ARG A 119 16.51 1.41 -13.24
CA ARG A 119 16.30 1.09 -14.66
C ARG A 119 17.60 1.04 -15.43
N SER A 120 18.57 1.88 -15.13
CA SER A 120 19.86 1.94 -15.83
C SER A 120 20.67 0.68 -15.55
N THR A 121 20.74 0.25 -14.31
CA THR A 121 21.38 -1.01 -13.91
C THR A 121 20.71 -2.22 -14.56
N TYR A 122 19.38 -2.28 -14.55
CA TYR A 122 18.65 -3.36 -15.23
C TYR A 122 18.91 -3.40 -16.73
N GLN A 123 19.02 -2.24 -17.38
CA GLN A 123 19.33 -2.17 -18.82
C GLN A 123 20.74 -2.64 -19.14
N ALA A 124 21.68 -2.42 -18.24
CA ALA A 124 23.09 -2.81 -18.41
C ALA A 124 23.34 -4.33 -18.34
N PHE A 125 22.37 -5.12 -17.84
CA PHE A 125 22.53 -6.57 -17.80
C PHE A 125 22.57 -7.15 -19.22
N SER A 126 23.67 -7.87 -19.50
CA SER A 126 23.89 -8.53 -20.80
C SER A 126 22.97 -9.73 -20.99
N ASN A 127 22.72 -10.52 -19.93
CA ASN A 127 21.85 -11.69 -19.99
C ASN A 127 20.61 -11.53 -19.08
N LYS A 128 19.53 -11.06 -19.66
CA LYS A 128 18.25 -10.91 -18.95
C LYS A 128 17.45 -12.22 -18.80
N SER A 129 17.95 -13.33 -19.35
CA SER A 129 17.31 -14.64 -19.31
C SER A 129 18.02 -15.62 -18.37
N ALA A 130 18.93 -15.13 -17.56
CA ALA A 130 19.59 -15.93 -16.53
C ALA A 130 18.52 -16.55 -15.59
N LYS A 131 18.73 -17.83 -15.24
CA LYS A 131 17.88 -18.55 -14.30
C LYS A 131 18.68 -18.81 -13.03
N GLY A 132 18.00 -18.78 -11.89
CA GLY A 132 18.62 -19.00 -10.59
C GLY A 132 17.77 -18.46 -9.46
N THR A 133 18.30 -18.51 -8.24
CA THR A 133 17.68 -17.85 -7.10
C THR A 133 17.78 -16.34 -7.28
N PRO A 134 16.68 -15.59 -7.17
CA PRO A 134 16.71 -14.16 -7.36
C PRO A 134 17.52 -13.48 -6.24
N THR A 135 18.30 -12.48 -6.61
CA THR A 135 19.10 -11.66 -5.68
C THR A 135 18.76 -10.18 -5.79
N GLN A 136 18.18 -9.80 -6.91
CA GLN A 136 17.86 -8.42 -7.22
C GLN A 136 16.45 -8.32 -7.81
N TYR A 137 15.83 -7.15 -7.67
CA TYR A 137 14.56 -6.87 -8.30
C TYR A 137 14.50 -5.46 -8.86
N PHE A 138 13.81 -5.34 -9.99
CA PHE A 138 13.54 -4.09 -10.68
C PHE A 138 12.04 -3.79 -10.65
N VAL A 139 11.66 -2.56 -10.33
CA VAL A 139 10.27 -2.12 -10.23
C VAL A 139 9.94 -1.16 -11.35
N GLN A 140 8.86 -1.44 -12.09
CA GLN A 140 8.26 -0.50 -13.04
C GLN A 140 6.87 -0.11 -12.56
N ARG A 141 6.59 1.18 -12.53
CA ARG A 141 5.30 1.75 -12.13
C ARG A 141 4.55 2.18 -13.36
N PHE A 142 3.35 1.64 -13.53
CA PHE A 142 2.39 2.05 -14.55
C PHE A 142 1.20 2.74 -13.87
N ILE A 143 0.26 3.26 -14.66
CA ILE A 143 -0.94 3.93 -14.13
C ILE A 143 -1.83 2.95 -13.36
N ASP A 144 -2.02 1.75 -13.89
CA ASP A 144 -2.93 0.70 -13.43
C ASP A 144 -2.25 -0.37 -12.55
N LYS A 145 -0.94 -0.53 -12.69
CA LYS A 145 -0.19 -1.64 -12.11
C LYS A 145 1.25 -1.28 -11.76
N VAL A 146 1.85 -2.11 -10.94
CA VAL A 146 3.28 -2.13 -10.66
C VAL A 146 3.80 -3.49 -11.05
N THR A 147 4.90 -3.55 -11.78
CA THR A 147 5.55 -4.82 -12.12
C THR A 147 6.88 -4.93 -11.39
N MET A 148 7.10 -6.10 -10.80
CA MET A 148 8.38 -6.50 -10.21
C MET A 148 9.04 -7.52 -11.11
N THR A 149 10.23 -7.23 -11.60
CA THR A 149 11.05 -8.16 -12.38
C THR A 149 12.18 -8.67 -11.50
N LEU A 150 12.23 -9.98 -11.28
CA LEU A 150 13.28 -10.65 -10.52
C LEU A 150 14.50 -10.94 -11.39
N TYR A 151 15.67 -10.87 -10.74
CA TYR A 151 16.97 -11.17 -11.37
C TYR A 151 17.95 -11.81 -10.37
#